data_684efa96f8f14365d700acca23ffd1c8
#
_entry.id   684efa96f8f14365d700acca23ffd1c8
#
_cell.length_a   1.000
_cell.length_b   1.000
_cell.length_c   1.000
_cell.angle_alpha   90.00
_cell.angle_beta   90.00
_cell.angle_gamma   90.00
#
_symmetry.space_group_name_H-M   'P 1'
#
loop_
_entity.id
_entity.type
_entity.pdbx_description
1 polymer ?
#
loop_
_entity_poly.entity_id
_entity_poly.type
_entity_poly.pdbx_seq_one_letter_code
_entity_poly.pdbx_strand_id
1 'polypeptide(L)'
;MVGPMGEEMRESMEIAMTLAQHTMAERMKQRVYYDIIVTLGVDEEVMYDGPSAGLAIYISAMGAMLGWESSPEVAVTGEVKRDGSVIRVGGIKNKMRLAALGLISTVLVPVGNAKTLGKSEYEDFGGDLDILGVSHVDEVALGEYHGR
;
A
#
# COMPACT_ATOMS: atom_id res chain seq x y z
N MET A 1 10.72 -12.09 6.97
CA MET A 1 10.41 -11.79 5.56
C MET A 1 10.53 -13.09 4.77
N VAL A 2 9.50 -13.45 4.02
CA VAL A 2 9.44 -14.70 3.26
C VAL A 2 8.98 -14.42 1.84
N GLY A 3 9.65 -14.95 0.85
CA GLY A 3 9.31 -14.86 -0.57
C GLY A 3 10.46 -14.35 -1.46
N PRO A 4 10.31 -14.45 -2.78
CA PRO A 4 11.33 -14.06 -3.77
C PRO A 4 11.33 -12.54 -3.97
N MET A 5 12.10 -11.82 -3.15
CA MET A 5 12.18 -10.36 -3.14
C MET A 5 13.54 -9.85 -3.54
N GLY A 6 13.56 -8.85 -4.43
CA GLY A 6 14.76 -8.07 -4.73
C GLY A 6 15.15 -7.11 -3.60
N GLU A 7 16.24 -6.38 -3.80
CA GLU A 7 16.83 -5.51 -2.78
C GLU A 7 15.97 -4.29 -2.49
N GLU A 8 15.44 -3.63 -3.53
CA GLU A 8 14.56 -2.46 -3.36
C GLU A 8 13.27 -2.79 -2.60
N MET A 9 12.69 -3.95 -2.88
CA MET A 9 11.51 -4.41 -2.15
C MET A 9 11.82 -4.71 -0.68
N ARG A 10 12.97 -5.30 -0.38
CA ARG A 10 13.40 -5.55 1.01
C ARG A 10 13.56 -4.27 1.80
N GLU A 11 14.24 -3.27 1.21
CA GLU A 11 14.41 -1.96 1.84
C GLU A 11 13.05 -1.27 2.06
N SER A 12 12.18 -1.28 1.05
CA SER A 12 10.82 -0.72 1.16
C SER A 12 10.01 -1.38 2.27
N MET A 13 10.12 -2.69 2.40
CA MET A 13 9.46 -3.47 3.45
C MET A 13 9.98 -3.10 4.84
N GLU A 14 11.30 -2.97 5.02
CA GLU A 14 11.91 -2.58 6.29
C GLU A 14 11.46 -1.18 6.72
N ILE A 15 11.39 -0.24 5.79
CA ILE A 15 10.88 1.11 6.03
C ILE A 15 9.43 1.05 6.48
N ALA A 16 8.57 0.36 5.74
CA ALA A 16 7.14 0.26 6.02
C ALA A 16 6.85 -0.38 7.40
N MET A 17 7.55 -1.46 7.71
CA MET A 17 7.41 -2.15 8.99
C MET A 17 7.90 -1.30 10.17
N THR A 18 9.02 -0.59 10.01
CA THR A 18 9.55 0.31 11.03
C THR A 18 8.59 1.46 11.32
N LEU A 19 8.04 2.07 10.27
CA LEU A 19 7.03 3.12 10.41
C LEU A 19 5.74 2.61 11.08
N ALA A 20 5.27 1.43 10.72
CA ALA A 20 4.07 0.85 11.33
C ALA A 20 4.27 0.61 12.84
N GLN A 21 5.42 0.07 13.25
CA GLN A 21 5.75 -0.10 14.66
C GLN A 21 5.84 1.24 15.40
N HIS A 22 6.45 2.25 14.77
CA HIS A 22 6.56 3.59 15.34
C HIS A 22 5.18 4.22 15.54
N THR A 23 4.33 4.18 14.53
CA THR A 23 2.95 4.67 14.59
C THR A 23 2.17 3.98 15.71
N MET A 24 2.32 2.66 15.87
CA MET A 24 1.68 1.93 16.96
C MET A 24 2.19 2.36 18.33
N ALA A 25 3.51 2.53 18.50
CA ALA A 25 4.10 2.97 19.76
C ALA A 25 3.59 4.37 20.17
N GLU A 26 3.46 5.29 19.21
CA GLU A 26 2.90 6.62 19.44
C GLU A 26 1.42 6.56 19.84
N ARG A 27 0.62 5.75 19.14
CA ARG A 27 -0.81 5.56 19.48
C ARG A 27 -1.02 4.97 20.86
N MET A 28 -0.25 3.96 21.20
CA MET A 28 -0.32 3.28 22.50
C MET A 28 0.32 4.08 23.64
N LYS A 29 1.05 5.16 23.31
CA LYS A 29 1.87 5.97 24.25
C LYS A 29 2.84 5.12 25.08
N GLN A 30 3.30 4.04 24.53
CA GLN A 30 4.25 3.12 25.12
C GLN A 30 5.07 2.40 24.04
N ARG A 31 6.26 1.90 24.41
CA ARG A 31 7.02 1.04 23.51
C ARG A 31 6.29 -0.29 23.36
N VAL A 32 5.99 -0.62 22.12
CA VAL A 32 5.37 -1.89 21.74
C VAL A 32 6.29 -2.58 20.76
N TYR A 33 6.55 -3.85 20.97
CA TYR A 33 7.35 -4.67 20.07
C TYR A 33 6.45 -5.76 19.49
N TYR A 34 6.35 -5.79 18.16
CA TYR A 34 5.67 -6.84 17.44
C TYR A 34 6.67 -7.60 16.59
N ASP A 35 6.63 -8.91 16.65
CA ASP A 35 7.27 -9.76 15.65
C ASP A 35 6.36 -9.84 14.44
N ILE A 36 6.72 -9.12 13.37
CA ILE A 36 5.92 -9.07 12.14
C ILE A 36 6.60 -9.94 11.09
N ILE A 37 5.85 -10.90 10.57
CA ILE A 37 6.27 -11.72 9.43
C ILE A 37 5.48 -11.23 8.22
N VAL A 38 6.19 -10.70 7.22
CA VAL A 38 5.60 -10.35 5.93
C VAL A 38 5.91 -11.46 4.95
N THR A 39 4.86 -12.03 4.36
CA THR A 39 4.96 -13.06 3.34
C THR A 39 4.35 -12.53 2.05
N LEU A 40 5.09 -12.64 0.94
CA LEU A 40 4.51 -12.40 -0.38
C LEU A 40 3.75 -13.66 -0.82
N GLY A 41 2.44 -13.54 -0.98
CA GLY A 41 1.57 -14.59 -1.53
C GLY A 41 1.59 -14.58 -3.06
N VAL A 42 2.76 -14.83 -3.64
CA VAL A 42 3.03 -14.76 -5.08
C VAL A 42 3.71 -16.03 -5.57
N ASP A 43 3.79 -16.19 -6.88
CA ASP A 43 4.53 -17.29 -7.50
C ASP A 43 6.02 -17.24 -7.10
N GLU A 44 6.51 -18.30 -6.49
CA GLU A 44 7.89 -18.42 -5.99
C GLU A 44 8.94 -18.43 -7.13
N GLU A 45 8.54 -18.70 -8.36
CA GLU A 45 9.43 -18.69 -9.52
C GLU A 45 9.74 -17.28 -10.04
N VAL A 46 8.98 -16.27 -9.61
CA VAL A 46 9.13 -14.89 -10.06
C VAL A 46 9.73 -14.04 -8.95
N MET A 47 10.85 -13.38 -9.23
CA MET A 47 11.41 -12.40 -8.32
C MET A 47 10.65 -11.08 -8.44
N TYR A 48 10.12 -10.61 -7.33
CA TYR A 48 9.44 -9.32 -7.23
C TYR A 48 10.41 -8.29 -6.66
N ASP A 49 10.47 -7.13 -7.30
CA ASP A 49 11.32 -6.03 -6.86
C ASP A 49 10.65 -4.68 -7.06
N GLY A 50 11.24 -3.64 -6.46
CA GLY A 50 10.78 -2.27 -6.52
C GLY A 50 10.08 -1.81 -5.26
N PRO A 51 10.04 -0.48 -5.03
CA PRO A 51 9.57 0.12 -3.78
C PRO A 51 8.04 0.33 -3.73
N SER A 52 7.31 0.03 -4.81
CA SER A 52 5.89 0.40 -4.96
C SER A 52 4.91 -0.36 -4.07
N ALA A 53 5.36 -1.39 -3.36
CA ALA A 53 4.57 -2.13 -2.39
C ALA A 53 4.61 -1.54 -0.97
N GLY A 54 5.44 -0.53 -0.70
CA GLY A 54 5.68 0.00 0.64
C GLY A 54 4.41 0.43 1.36
N LEU A 55 3.50 1.14 0.69
CA LEU A 55 2.23 1.56 1.29
C LEU A 55 1.33 0.37 1.63
N ALA A 56 1.25 -0.63 0.76
CA ALA A 56 0.47 -1.84 1.01
C ALA A 56 1.01 -2.63 2.21
N ILE A 57 2.33 -2.74 2.31
CA ILE A 57 3.01 -3.41 3.43
C ILE A 57 2.75 -2.66 4.75
N TYR A 58 2.84 -1.33 4.75
CA TYR A 58 2.53 -0.51 5.91
C TYR A 58 1.08 -0.74 6.40
N ILE A 59 0.10 -0.66 5.49
CA ILE A 59 -1.31 -0.88 5.81
C ILE A 59 -1.54 -2.30 6.34
N SER A 60 -0.93 -3.30 5.71
CA SER A 60 -1.05 -4.70 6.15
C SER A 60 -0.45 -4.92 7.54
N ALA A 61 0.71 -4.32 7.84
CA ALA A 61 1.33 -4.38 9.14
C ALA A 61 0.47 -3.69 10.22
N MET A 62 -0.08 -2.51 9.92
CA MET A 62 -1.01 -1.82 10.81
C MET A 62 -2.27 -2.65 11.05
N GLY A 63 -2.83 -3.24 10.00
CA GLY A 63 -3.99 -4.12 10.09
C GLY A 63 -3.75 -5.32 10.99
N ALA A 64 -2.62 -5.99 10.81
CA ALA A 64 -2.23 -7.14 11.66
C ALA A 64 -2.09 -6.75 13.14
N MET A 65 -1.50 -5.59 13.44
CA MET A 65 -1.34 -5.10 14.82
C MET A 65 -2.65 -4.64 15.45
N LEU A 66 -3.58 -4.12 14.67
CA LEU A 66 -4.87 -3.57 15.12
C LEU A 66 -6.03 -4.54 15.02
N GLY A 67 -5.81 -5.72 14.43
CA GLY A 67 -6.86 -6.72 14.21
C GLY A 67 -7.85 -6.32 13.11
N TRP A 68 -7.42 -5.55 12.11
CA TRP A 68 -8.26 -5.21 10.97
C TRP A 68 -8.23 -6.30 9.91
N GLU A 69 -9.36 -6.50 9.26
CA GLU A 69 -9.43 -7.30 8.06
C GLU A 69 -9.32 -6.40 6.83
N SER A 70 -8.49 -6.78 5.86
CA SER A 70 -8.40 -6.07 4.58
C SER A 70 -9.55 -6.47 3.68
N SER A 71 -10.14 -5.48 2.98
CA SER A 71 -11.14 -5.77 1.95
C SER A 71 -10.47 -6.32 0.69
N PRO A 72 -10.98 -7.41 0.10
CA PRO A 72 -10.47 -7.94 -1.17
C PRO A 72 -10.73 -7.02 -2.36
N GLU A 73 -11.60 -6.01 -2.19
CA GLU A 73 -11.95 -5.04 -3.23
C GLU A 73 -11.04 -3.80 -3.22
N VAL A 74 -10.09 -3.73 -2.29
CA VAL A 74 -9.16 -2.60 -2.18
C VAL A 74 -7.76 -3.00 -2.62
N ALA A 75 -7.23 -2.28 -3.60
CA ALA A 75 -5.83 -2.39 -4.01
C ALA A 75 -5.03 -1.16 -3.56
N VAL A 76 -3.73 -1.35 -3.36
CA VAL A 76 -2.85 -0.30 -2.85
C VAL A 76 -1.53 -0.30 -3.61
N THR A 77 -1.05 0.86 -3.99
CA THR A 77 0.31 1.05 -4.50
C THR A 77 0.89 2.37 -4.03
N GLY A 78 2.16 2.39 -3.70
CA GLY A 78 2.85 3.60 -3.27
C GLY A 78 4.22 3.27 -2.68
N GLU A 79 5.21 4.10 -2.95
CA GLU A 79 6.49 4.05 -2.27
C GLU A 79 6.39 4.88 -0.99
N VAL A 80 6.89 4.34 0.12
CA VAL A 80 6.89 5.02 1.42
C VAL A 80 8.33 5.40 1.78
N LYS A 81 8.53 6.66 2.14
CA LYS A 81 9.81 7.17 2.64
C LYS A 81 9.89 7.06 4.17
N ARG A 82 11.09 7.17 4.72
CA ARG A 82 11.36 7.06 6.17
C ARG A 82 10.64 8.10 7.02
N ASP A 83 10.27 9.23 6.43
CA ASP A 83 9.47 10.28 7.07
C ASP A 83 7.95 10.03 7.01
N GLY A 84 7.52 8.92 6.41
CA GLY A 84 6.11 8.56 6.23
C GLY A 84 5.46 9.15 4.97
N SER A 85 6.17 9.96 4.19
CA SER A 85 5.64 10.48 2.93
C SER A 85 5.42 9.37 1.91
N VAL A 86 4.31 9.46 1.16
CA VAL A 86 3.95 8.54 0.09
C VAL A 86 4.23 9.19 -1.25
N ILE A 87 5.16 8.61 -2.00
CA ILE A 87 5.65 9.20 -3.24
C ILE A 87 5.24 8.40 -4.48
N ARG A 88 5.28 9.07 -5.62
CA ARG A 88 4.86 8.56 -6.93
C ARG A 88 5.56 7.27 -7.31
N VAL A 89 4.79 6.39 -7.97
CA VAL A 89 5.27 5.12 -8.54
C VAL A 89 5.10 5.09 -10.05
N GLY A 90 5.88 4.24 -10.70
CA GLY A 90 5.76 4.00 -12.14
C GLY A 90 4.60 3.09 -12.51
N GLY A 91 4.26 3.07 -13.81
CA GLY A 91 3.29 2.12 -14.39
C GLY A 91 1.84 2.28 -13.90
N ILE A 92 1.47 3.47 -13.40
CA ILE A 92 0.17 3.68 -12.74
C ILE A 92 -1.03 3.34 -13.65
N LYS A 93 -0.98 3.67 -14.95
CA LYS A 93 -2.06 3.37 -15.89
C LYS A 93 -2.31 1.87 -16.03
N ASN A 94 -1.24 1.08 -16.14
CA ASN A 94 -1.36 -0.37 -16.24
C ASN A 94 -1.88 -0.98 -14.94
N LYS A 95 -1.44 -0.46 -13.78
CA LYS A 95 -1.94 -0.89 -12.47
C LYS A 95 -3.44 -0.62 -12.33
N MET A 96 -3.92 0.55 -12.79
CA MET A 96 -5.35 0.87 -12.76
C MET A 96 -6.16 -0.05 -13.69
N ARG A 97 -5.66 -0.32 -14.90
CA ARG A 97 -6.33 -1.26 -15.81
C ARG A 97 -6.45 -2.66 -15.21
N LEU A 98 -5.39 -3.15 -14.57
CA LEU A 98 -5.43 -4.46 -13.91
C LEU A 98 -6.38 -4.47 -12.72
N ALA A 99 -6.44 -3.40 -11.94
CA ALA A 99 -7.39 -3.26 -10.84
C ALA A 99 -8.85 -3.30 -11.35
N ALA A 100 -9.16 -2.53 -12.38
CA ALA A 100 -10.49 -2.52 -12.99
C ALA A 100 -10.93 -3.88 -13.54
N LEU A 101 -9.99 -4.68 -14.05
CA LEU A 101 -10.25 -6.05 -14.51
C LEU A 101 -10.39 -7.07 -13.36
N GLY A 102 -9.86 -6.75 -12.19
CA GLY A 102 -9.70 -7.67 -11.06
C GLY A 102 -10.77 -7.58 -9.97
N LEU A 103 -11.97 -7.04 -10.24
CA LEU A 103 -13.03 -6.83 -9.23
C LEU A 103 -12.62 -5.87 -8.09
N ILE A 104 -11.64 -5.03 -8.33
CA ILE A 104 -11.25 -3.98 -7.39
C ILE A 104 -12.19 -2.78 -7.56
N SER A 105 -12.76 -2.31 -6.48
CA SER A 105 -13.62 -1.13 -6.46
C SER A 105 -12.88 0.14 -6.04
N THR A 106 -11.82 0.00 -5.24
CA THR A 106 -11.06 1.14 -4.71
C THR A 106 -9.57 0.92 -4.84
N VAL A 107 -8.82 1.94 -5.28
CA VAL A 107 -7.36 1.91 -5.31
C VAL A 107 -6.77 3.08 -4.55
N LEU A 108 -5.91 2.80 -3.59
CA LEU A 108 -5.08 3.80 -2.91
C LEU A 108 -3.81 4.01 -3.70
N VAL A 109 -3.54 5.24 -4.09
CA VAL A 109 -2.37 5.63 -4.88
C VAL A 109 -1.72 6.87 -4.29
N PRO A 110 -0.43 7.13 -4.57
CA PRO A 110 0.16 8.42 -4.19
C PRO A 110 -0.61 9.58 -4.80
N VAL A 111 -0.84 10.65 -4.03
CA VAL A 111 -1.58 11.84 -4.49
C VAL A 111 -0.98 12.42 -5.77
N GLY A 112 0.35 12.33 -5.94
CA GLY A 112 1.04 12.74 -7.15
C GLY A 112 0.65 11.92 -8.39
N ASN A 113 0.35 10.62 -8.22
CA ASN A 113 -0.19 9.78 -9.29
C ASN A 113 -1.66 10.09 -9.57
N ALA A 114 -2.50 10.23 -8.54
CA ALA A 114 -3.90 10.57 -8.69
C ALA A 114 -4.10 11.85 -9.52
N LYS A 115 -3.30 12.88 -9.25
CA LYS A 115 -3.34 14.17 -9.98
C LYS A 115 -2.97 14.07 -11.47
N THR A 116 -2.22 13.05 -11.87
CA THR A 116 -1.80 12.85 -13.26
C THR A 116 -2.74 11.99 -14.08
N LEU A 117 -3.69 11.33 -13.45
CA LEU A 117 -4.75 10.59 -14.12
C LEU A 117 -5.82 11.58 -14.57
N GLY A 118 -5.97 11.77 -15.87
CA GLY A 118 -6.98 12.68 -16.45
C GLY A 118 -8.39 12.07 -16.39
N LYS A 119 -9.42 12.92 -16.55
CA LYS A 119 -10.82 12.46 -16.56
C LYS A 119 -11.11 11.40 -17.62
N SER A 120 -10.52 11.52 -18.82
CA SER A 120 -10.65 10.53 -19.89
C SER A 120 -10.05 9.17 -19.52
N GLU A 121 -8.99 9.17 -18.70
CA GLU A 121 -8.37 7.92 -18.24
C GLU A 121 -9.21 7.20 -17.19
N TYR A 122 -9.97 7.94 -16.36
CA TYR A 122 -10.95 7.35 -15.44
C TYR A 122 -12.09 6.64 -16.20
N GLU A 123 -12.54 7.23 -17.30
CA GLU A 123 -13.56 6.61 -18.19
C GLU A 123 -13.03 5.34 -18.86
N ASP A 124 -11.73 5.34 -19.26
CA ASP A 124 -11.06 4.17 -19.85
C ASP A 124 -10.93 2.99 -18.86
N PHE A 125 -11.01 3.24 -17.56
CA PHE A 125 -10.96 2.18 -16.52
C PHE A 125 -12.35 1.63 -16.16
N GLY A 126 -13.40 2.03 -16.88
CA GLY A 126 -14.77 1.50 -16.71
C GLY A 126 -15.66 2.29 -15.76
N GLY A 127 -15.20 3.44 -15.26
CA GLY A 127 -16.03 4.40 -14.50
C GLY A 127 -16.37 4.02 -13.06
N ASP A 128 -16.19 2.77 -12.65
CA ASP A 128 -16.58 2.25 -11.33
C ASP A 128 -15.40 2.12 -10.35
N LEU A 129 -14.18 2.56 -10.75
CA LEU A 129 -12.99 2.46 -9.92
C LEU A 129 -12.75 3.77 -9.14
N ASP A 130 -12.90 3.72 -7.82
CA ASP A 130 -12.55 4.83 -6.95
C ASP A 130 -11.03 4.91 -6.76
N ILE A 131 -10.43 6.04 -7.16
CA ILE A 131 -8.98 6.27 -7.02
C ILE A 131 -8.76 7.33 -5.95
N LEU A 132 -8.19 6.91 -4.82
CA LEU A 132 -7.97 7.76 -3.66
C LEU A 132 -6.47 8.10 -3.52
N GLY A 133 -6.15 9.39 -3.47
CA GLY A 133 -4.79 9.89 -3.32
C GLY A 133 -4.34 9.91 -1.86
N VAL A 134 -3.16 9.36 -1.58
CA VAL A 134 -2.52 9.34 -0.26
C VAL A 134 -1.20 10.11 -0.35
N SER A 135 -0.94 11.04 0.57
CA SER A 135 0.30 11.81 0.65
C SER A 135 1.22 11.39 1.80
N HIS A 136 0.64 10.85 2.88
CA HIS A 136 1.37 10.42 4.07
C HIS A 136 0.71 9.18 4.71
N VAL A 137 1.51 8.33 5.33
CA VAL A 137 1.01 7.09 5.97
C VAL A 137 0.02 7.35 7.10
N ASP A 138 0.06 8.51 7.75
CA ASP A 138 -0.88 8.88 8.82
C ASP A 138 -2.33 8.93 8.32
N GLU A 139 -2.56 9.24 7.04
CA GLU A 139 -3.88 9.29 6.44
C GLU A 139 -4.57 7.91 6.40
N VAL A 140 -3.79 6.84 6.40
CA VAL A 140 -4.28 5.45 6.34
C VAL A 140 -4.12 4.70 7.67
N ALA A 141 -3.39 5.26 8.63
CA ALA A 141 -3.13 4.65 9.93
C ALA A 141 -4.40 4.50 10.80
N LEU A 142 -5.45 5.24 10.50
CA LEU A 142 -6.72 5.24 11.24
C LEU A 142 -7.75 4.24 10.71
N GLY A 143 -7.42 3.49 9.66
CA GLY A 143 -8.34 2.50 9.09
C GLY A 143 -9.52 3.09 8.32
N GLU A 144 -9.49 4.37 7.99
CA GLU A 144 -10.58 5.05 7.29
C GLU A 144 -10.81 4.54 5.86
N TYR A 145 -9.88 3.76 5.32
CA TYR A 145 -9.93 3.16 3.98
C TYR A 145 -10.28 1.66 3.98
N HIS A 146 -10.66 1.11 5.13
CA HIS A 146 -11.18 -0.27 5.18
C HIS A 146 -12.64 -0.24 4.73
N GLY A 147 -12.86 -0.65 3.50
CA GLY A 147 -14.11 -0.66 2.76
C GLY A 147 -15.39 -0.53 3.60
N ARG A 148 -16.11 0.50 3.29
CA ARG A 148 -17.49 0.65 3.80
C ARG A 148 -18.38 -0.43 3.22
#